data_f5a21c7fd0f06289c87a89aece09790f
#
_entry.id   f5a21c7fd0f06289c87a89aece09790f
#
_cell.length_a   1.000
_cell.length_b   1.000
_cell.length_c   1.000
_cell.angle_alpha   90.00
_cell.angle_beta   90.00
_cell.angle_gamma   90.00
#
_symmetry.space_group_name_H-M   'P 1'
#
loop_
_entity.id
_entity.type
_entity.pdbx_description
1 polymer ?
#
loop_
_entity_poly.entity_id
_entity_poly.type
_entity_poly.pdbx_seq_one_letter_code
_entity_poly.pdbx_strand_id
1 'polypeptide(L)'
;MAMPRRPPAKNPPDMDLGPIREKIDQLDRRMVELLNERLALAAEIGKLKRDTGGEIYVPEREDAVLRKVAELNKGPIKQEALQAIYREIMSAAIALEKPLRIAYLGPEATNSHQAALRKFGASVHYHAMATFADIFTAVEKGEADYGVIPIENSTEGSVRDALDLFVESDLKIVAQFYVEIAYCLISHEPLEKIEKVYSKDQALGQCRLWLQRNLPHAQLVDASSTARAVQIARGEPRAAAVANELAATFHKMPVVEKNIQDKSDNTTRFFVIGKKAAGPVGGGRDMSSFLISLGDEAAAHSGSLLRMLEPLAKRGINLSKIESRPSKKRPWDYYFFIDVTGHNDDALMREAISELKKFCPLVKWLGSYPAVG
;
A
#
# COMPACT_ATOMS: atom_id res chain seq x y z
N MET A 1 -14.20 -70.90 10.34
CA MET A 1 -13.34 -70.20 11.34
C MET A 1 -13.55 -68.72 11.22
N ALA A 2 -14.35 -68.13 12.10
CA ALA A 2 -14.69 -66.69 12.06
C ALA A 2 -13.61 -65.90 12.78
N MET A 3 -13.03 -64.89 12.13
CA MET A 3 -12.06 -63.97 12.76
C MET A 3 -12.71 -63.13 13.86
N PRO A 4 -12.05 -62.88 14.99
CA PRO A 4 -12.61 -62.06 16.05
C PRO A 4 -12.67 -60.58 15.62
N ARG A 5 -13.78 -59.95 15.85
CA ARG A 5 -13.99 -58.50 15.65
C ARG A 5 -13.09 -57.70 16.58
N ARG A 6 -12.32 -56.75 16.03
CA ARG A 6 -11.55 -55.78 16.83
C ARG A 6 -12.51 -54.98 17.72
N PRO A 7 -12.20 -54.77 18.98
CA PRO A 7 -12.97 -53.87 19.84
C PRO A 7 -12.95 -52.46 19.30
N PRO A 8 -14.02 -51.65 19.51
CA PRO A 8 -14.05 -50.26 19.10
C PRO A 8 -12.97 -49.46 19.82
N ALA A 9 -12.28 -48.63 19.07
CA ALA A 9 -11.26 -47.72 19.62
C ALA A 9 -11.90 -46.89 20.74
N LYS A 10 -11.29 -46.87 21.92
CA LYS A 10 -11.68 -45.96 23.00
C LYS A 10 -11.57 -44.52 22.50
N ASN A 11 -12.66 -43.75 22.60
CA ASN A 11 -12.62 -42.30 22.39
C ASN A 11 -11.54 -41.71 23.30
N PRO A 12 -10.73 -40.75 22.82
CA PRO A 12 -9.81 -40.04 23.68
C PRO A 12 -10.56 -39.42 24.86
N PRO A 13 -9.94 -39.31 26.04
CA PRO A 13 -10.62 -38.74 27.20
C PRO A 13 -11.17 -37.37 26.84
N ASP A 14 -12.44 -37.12 27.22
CA ASP A 14 -13.11 -35.85 27.09
C ASP A 14 -12.26 -34.79 27.79
N MET A 15 -11.43 -34.05 27.03
CA MET A 15 -10.66 -32.94 27.58
C MET A 15 -11.65 -31.88 27.97
N ASP A 16 -11.84 -31.65 29.26
CA ASP A 16 -12.63 -30.54 29.77
C ASP A 16 -11.98 -29.20 29.38
N LEU A 17 -12.51 -28.59 28.32
CA LEU A 17 -12.06 -27.29 27.79
C LEU A 17 -12.58 -26.11 28.61
N GLY A 18 -13.50 -26.34 29.57
CA GLY A 18 -14.14 -25.30 30.36
C GLY A 18 -13.14 -24.38 31.08
N PRO A 19 -12.18 -24.90 31.86
CA PRO A 19 -11.23 -24.06 32.59
C PRO A 19 -10.30 -23.24 31.67
N ILE A 20 -10.02 -23.75 30.46
CA ILE A 20 -9.20 -23.02 29.47
C ILE A 20 -10.01 -21.88 28.86
N ARG A 21 -11.25 -22.13 28.51
CA ARG A 21 -12.18 -21.10 27.99
C ARG A 21 -12.41 -19.97 28.99
N GLU A 22 -12.64 -20.31 30.27
CA GLU A 22 -12.78 -19.29 31.32
C GLU A 22 -11.56 -18.38 31.46
N LYS A 23 -10.34 -18.93 31.31
CA LYS A 23 -9.11 -18.13 31.30
C LYS A 23 -9.04 -17.22 30.08
N ILE A 24 -9.45 -17.70 28.91
CA ILE A 24 -9.54 -16.89 27.70
C ILE A 24 -10.53 -15.74 27.91
N ASP A 25 -11.74 -16.01 28.43
CA ASP A 25 -12.75 -15.01 28.69
C ASP A 25 -12.27 -13.91 29.67
N GLN A 26 -11.45 -14.28 30.66
CA GLN A 26 -10.83 -13.31 31.58
C GLN A 26 -9.79 -12.44 30.86
N LEU A 27 -8.98 -13.03 29.97
CA LEU A 27 -8.03 -12.28 29.16
C LEU A 27 -8.73 -11.34 28.19
N ASP A 28 -9.82 -11.79 27.56
CA ASP A 28 -10.59 -10.96 26.63
C ASP A 28 -11.20 -9.73 27.32
N ARG A 29 -11.77 -9.88 28.54
CA ARG A 29 -12.23 -8.75 29.34
C ARG A 29 -11.12 -7.75 29.60
N ARG A 30 -9.96 -8.22 30.04
CA ARG A 30 -8.80 -7.37 30.31
C ARG A 30 -8.26 -6.70 29.03
N MET A 31 -8.27 -7.40 27.91
CA MET A 31 -7.87 -6.83 26.61
C MET A 31 -8.80 -5.68 26.21
N VAL A 32 -10.13 -5.84 26.37
CA VAL A 32 -11.11 -4.77 26.08
C VAL A 32 -10.90 -3.56 26.98
N GLU A 33 -10.66 -3.77 28.29
CA GLU A 33 -10.35 -2.70 29.23
C GLU A 33 -9.09 -1.92 28.79
N LEU A 34 -7.98 -2.61 28.52
CA LEU A 34 -6.72 -2.00 28.08
C LEU A 34 -6.84 -1.26 26.74
N LEU A 35 -7.64 -1.78 25.80
CA LEU A 35 -7.91 -1.11 24.53
C LEU A 35 -8.67 0.20 24.75
N ASN A 36 -9.71 0.20 25.62
CA ASN A 36 -10.46 1.40 25.93
C ASN A 36 -9.60 2.45 26.66
N GLU A 37 -8.77 2.04 27.63
CA GLU A 37 -7.81 2.94 28.29
C GLU A 37 -6.86 3.58 27.27
N ARG A 38 -6.28 2.77 26.37
CA ARG A 38 -5.39 3.26 25.32
C ARG A 38 -6.07 4.25 24.38
N LEU A 39 -7.33 3.96 23.99
CA LEU A 39 -8.09 4.83 23.09
C LEU A 39 -8.50 6.14 23.79
N ALA A 40 -8.81 6.13 25.08
CA ALA A 40 -9.06 7.33 25.86
C ALA A 40 -7.85 8.27 25.88
N LEU A 41 -6.64 7.73 26.12
CA LEU A 41 -5.39 8.49 26.04
C LEU A 41 -5.12 9.04 24.62
N ALA A 42 -5.44 8.26 23.57
CA ALA A 42 -5.31 8.74 22.19
C ALA A 42 -6.28 9.91 21.91
N ALA A 43 -7.51 9.85 22.42
CA ALA A 43 -8.48 10.94 22.29
C ALA A 43 -8.02 12.23 23.01
N GLU A 44 -7.36 12.11 24.16
CA GLU A 44 -6.74 13.26 24.86
C GLU A 44 -5.62 13.90 24.01
N ILE A 45 -4.73 13.08 23.44
CA ILE A 45 -3.70 13.55 22.52
C ILE A 45 -4.34 14.27 21.33
N GLY A 46 -5.44 13.71 20.78
CA GLY A 46 -6.16 14.32 19.67
C GLY A 46 -6.74 15.70 20.01
N LYS A 47 -7.22 15.91 21.23
CA LYS A 47 -7.65 17.23 21.70
C LYS A 47 -6.48 18.23 21.71
N LEU A 48 -5.34 17.84 22.30
CA LEU A 48 -4.15 18.70 22.37
C LEU A 48 -3.62 19.05 20.95
N LYS A 49 -3.62 18.08 20.03
CA LYS A 49 -3.21 18.33 18.64
C LYS A 49 -4.13 19.31 17.92
N ARG A 50 -5.45 19.24 18.14
CA ARG A 50 -6.41 20.19 17.54
C ARG A 50 -6.13 21.61 18.01
N ASP A 51 -5.83 21.80 19.28
CA ASP A 51 -5.55 23.10 19.88
C ASP A 51 -4.22 23.68 19.37
N THR A 52 -3.26 22.84 19.01
CA THR A 52 -1.91 23.24 18.55
C THR A 52 -1.73 23.14 17.02
N GLY A 53 -2.75 22.70 16.25
CA GLY A 53 -2.66 22.53 14.79
C GLY A 53 -1.77 21.34 14.36
N GLY A 54 -1.56 20.35 15.23
CA GLY A 54 -0.76 19.16 14.96
C GLY A 54 -1.44 18.20 13.98
N GLU A 55 -0.63 17.43 13.22
CA GLU A 55 -1.13 16.40 12.30
C GLU A 55 -1.70 15.20 13.07
N ILE A 56 -2.82 14.67 12.58
CA ILE A 56 -3.49 13.51 13.19
C ILE A 56 -2.76 12.23 12.79
N TYR A 57 -2.50 12.04 11.49
CA TYR A 57 -1.70 10.94 10.99
C TYR A 57 -0.22 11.36 10.96
N VAL A 58 0.60 10.64 11.71
CA VAL A 58 2.04 10.89 11.90
C VAL A 58 2.78 9.59 11.57
N PRO A 59 3.27 9.43 10.31
CA PRO A 59 3.88 8.19 9.83
C PRO A 59 5.07 7.72 10.66
N GLU A 60 5.92 8.64 11.12
CA GLU A 60 7.07 8.34 11.97
C GLU A 60 6.66 7.81 13.35
N ARG A 61 5.51 8.25 13.87
CA ARG A 61 4.94 7.72 15.12
C ARG A 61 4.35 6.34 14.92
N GLU A 62 3.64 6.12 13.80
CA GLU A 62 3.11 4.81 13.42
C GLU A 62 4.25 3.78 13.35
N ASP A 63 5.33 4.11 12.64
CA ASP A 63 6.51 3.26 12.51
C ASP A 63 7.14 2.95 13.89
N ALA A 64 7.29 3.98 14.74
CA ALA A 64 7.82 3.79 16.09
C ALA A 64 6.97 2.86 16.94
N VAL A 65 5.63 2.95 16.86
CA VAL A 65 4.71 2.07 17.60
C VAL A 65 4.84 0.64 17.10
N LEU A 66 4.80 0.41 15.77
CA LEU A 66 4.89 -0.93 15.20
C LEU A 66 6.21 -1.62 15.54
N ARG A 67 7.33 -0.89 15.52
CA ARG A 67 8.63 -1.44 15.93
C ARG A 67 8.66 -1.79 17.41
N LYS A 68 8.20 -0.90 18.28
CA LYS A 68 8.15 -1.18 19.72
C LYS A 68 7.33 -2.42 20.02
N VAL A 69 6.21 -2.58 19.34
CA VAL A 69 5.33 -3.75 19.49
C VAL A 69 6.03 -5.02 18.98
N ALA A 70 6.77 -4.92 17.89
CA ALA A 70 7.58 -6.02 17.38
C ALA A 70 8.66 -6.48 18.38
N GLU A 71 9.38 -5.55 18.98
CA GLU A 71 10.41 -5.82 20.01
C GLU A 71 9.83 -6.47 21.27
N LEU A 72 8.60 -6.08 21.64
CA LEU A 72 7.89 -6.63 22.80
C LEU A 72 7.32 -8.03 22.54
N ASN A 73 7.17 -8.44 21.29
CA ASN A 73 6.60 -9.74 20.94
C ASN A 73 7.58 -10.88 21.27
N LYS A 74 7.31 -11.62 22.34
CA LYS A 74 8.05 -12.82 22.75
C LYS A 74 7.17 -14.10 22.70
N GLY A 75 5.95 -13.96 22.22
CA GLY A 75 4.97 -15.04 22.25
C GLY A 75 4.78 -15.73 20.89
N PRO A 76 3.78 -16.61 20.80
CA PRO A 76 3.51 -17.42 19.61
C PRO A 76 2.84 -16.64 18.47
N ILE A 77 2.37 -15.39 18.72
CA ILE A 77 1.74 -14.60 17.67
C ILE A 77 2.76 -14.19 16.62
N LYS A 78 2.44 -14.44 15.35
CA LYS A 78 3.30 -14.01 14.24
C LYS A 78 3.34 -12.49 14.13
N GLN A 79 4.48 -11.95 13.70
CA GLN A 79 4.71 -10.52 13.59
C GLN A 79 3.70 -9.82 12.69
N GLU A 80 3.38 -10.43 11.54
CA GLU A 80 2.42 -9.88 10.59
C GLU A 80 1.00 -9.79 11.17
N ALA A 81 0.59 -10.80 11.95
CA ALA A 81 -0.70 -10.80 12.64
C ALA A 81 -0.77 -9.72 13.72
N LEU A 82 0.31 -9.55 14.49
CA LEU A 82 0.38 -8.51 15.52
C LEU A 82 0.36 -7.11 14.91
N GLN A 83 1.07 -6.89 13.80
CA GLN A 83 1.04 -5.62 13.05
C GLN A 83 -0.36 -5.32 12.51
N ALA A 84 -1.08 -6.33 12.00
CA ALA A 84 -2.46 -6.15 11.53
C ALA A 84 -3.41 -5.72 12.67
N ILE A 85 -3.32 -6.35 13.84
CA ILE A 85 -4.09 -5.98 15.03
C ILE A 85 -3.79 -4.52 15.44
N TYR A 86 -2.50 -4.16 15.54
CA TYR A 86 -2.11 -2.82 15.93
C TYR A 86 -2.51 -1.75 14.92
N ARG A 87 -2.56 -2.10 13.63
CA ARG A 87 -3.09 -1.19 12.58
C ARG A 87 -4.55 -0.85 12.85
N GLU A 88 -5.40 -1.84 13.17
CA GLU A 88 -6.81 -1.57 13.48
C GLU A 88 -6.97 -0.78 14.77
N ILE A 89 -6.16 -1.05 15.80
CA ILE A 89 -6.14 -0.25 17.03
C ILE A 89 -5.76 1.21 16.74
N MET A 90 -4.75 1.45 15.89
CA MET A 90 -4.34 2.81 15.50
C MET A 90 -5.39 3.48 14.62
N SER A 91 -6.02 2.74 13.71
CA SER A 91 -7.12 3.22 12.88
C SER A 91 -8.30 3.70 13.73
N ALA A 92 -8.69 2.91 14.72
CA ALA A 92 -9.75 3.29 15.66
C ALA A 92 -9.36 4.54 16.50
N ALA A 93 -8.09 4.64 16.91
CA ALA A 93 -7.61 5.82 17.64
C ALA A 93 -7.68 7.09 16.76
N ILE A 94 -7.23 7.00 15.52
CA ILE A 94 -7.30 8.10 14.53
C ILE A 94 -8.75 8.54 14.31
N ALA A 95 -9.68 7.59 14.16
CA ALA A 95 -11.10 7.90 13.96
C ALA A 95 -11.73 8.65 15.14
N LEU A 96 -11.27 8.40 16.38
CA LEU A 96 -11.69 9.14 17.57
C LEU A 96 -11.10 10.56 17.63
N GLU A 97 -9.90 10.77 17.09
CA GLU A 97 -9.29 12.09 17.02
C GLU A 97 -10.00 12.98 15.99
N LYS A 98 -10.15 12.49 14.79
CA LYS A 98 -10.89 13.10 13.64
C LYS A 98 -11.10 12.02 12.59
N PRO A 99 -12.30 11.87 12.02
CA PRO A 99 -12.50 11.00 10.87
C PRO A 99 -11.61 11.43 9.70
N LEU A 100 -10.56 10.66 9.40
CA LEU A 100 -9.71 10.90 8.24
C LEU A 100 -10.44 10.50 6.96
N ARG A 101 -10.21 11.27 5.89
CA ARG A 101 -10.71 11.01 4.55
C ARG A 101 -9.53 10.67 3.65
N ILE A 102 -9.56 9.47 3.09
CA ILE A 102 -8.49 8.91 2.26
C ILE A 102 -8.97 8.77 0.82
N ALA A 103 -8.38 9.54 -0.09
CA ALA A 103 -8.64 9.41 -1.52
C ALA A 103 -7.78 8.29 -2.13
N TYR A 104 -8.35 7.50 -3.03
CA TYR A 104 -7.65 6.43 -3.75
C TYR A 104 -8.22 6.26 -5.16
N LEU A 105 -7.48 5.61 -6.07
CA LEU A 105 -7.95 5.34 -7.42
C LEU A 105 -9.03 4.25 -7.39
N GLY A 106 -10.26 4.66 -7.74
CA GLY A 106 -11.43 3.80 -7.79
C GLY A 106 -11.47 2.85 -9.01
N PRO A 107 -12.56 2.13 -9.13
CA PRO A 107 -13.69 2.04 -8.21
C PRO A 107 -13.37 1.34 -6.90
N GLU A 108 -14.38 1.14 -6.03
CA GLU A 108 -14.26 0.35 -4.81
C GLU A 108 -13.80 -1.08 -5.12
N ALA A 109 -13.14 -1.71 -4.14
CA ALA A 109 -12.60 -3.07 -4.23
C ALA A 109 -11.48 -3.28 -5.28
N THR A 110 -10.89 -2.22 -5.83
CA THR A 110 -9.64 -2.31 -6.60
C THR A 110 -8.42 -2.61 -5.72
N ASN A 111 -7.27 -2.92 -6.33
CA ASN A 111 -6.01 -3.05 -5.60
C ASN A 111 -5.61 -1.75 -4.87
N SER A 112 -5.96 -0.58 -5.40
CA SER A 112 -5.74 0.70 -4.73
C SER A 112 -6.61 0.86 -3.49
N HIS A 113 -7.89 0.41 -3.54
CA HIS A 113 -8.74 0.36 -2.35
C HIS A 113 -8.18 -0.60 -1.30
N GLN A 114 -7.78 -1.80 -1.71
CA GLN A 114 -7.14 -2.78 -0.82
C GLN A 114 -5.87 -2.22 -0.18
N ALA A 115 -5.05 -1.49 -0.94
CA ALA A 115 -3.85 -0.84 -0.44
C ALA A 115 -4.18 0.23 0.61
N ALA A 116 -5.18 1.07 0.36
CA ALA A 116 -5.64 2.09 1.30
C ALA A 116 -6.14 1.46 2.61
N LEU A 117 -6.98 0.42 2.54
CA LEU A 117 -7.45 -0.35 3.71
C LEU A 117 -6.30 -1.01 4.48
N ARG A 118 -5.32 -1.60 3.78
CA ARG A 118 -4.14 -2.19 4.42
C ARG A 118 -3.26 -1.17 5.11
N LYS A 119 -3.25 0.08 4.66
CA LYS A 119 -2.45 1.14 5.27
C LYS A 119 -3.16 1.80 6.45
N PHE A 120 -4.42 2.14 6.31
CA PHE A 120 -5.15 2.98 7.27
C PHE A 120 -6.16 2.23 8.14
N GLY A 121 -6.43 0.92 7.87
CA GLY A 121 -7.41 0.11 8.59
C GLY A 121 -8.86 0.45 8.23
N ALA A 122 -9.81 -0.09 8.99
CA ALA A 122 -11.22 -0.05 8.64
C ALA A 122 -11.98 1.19 9.18
N SER A 123 -11.39 1.96 10.10
CA SER A 123 -12.12 2.99 10.86
C SER A 123 -12.06 4.39 10.25
N VAL A 124 -11.49 4.57 9.04
CA VAL A 124 -11.40 5.85 8.33
C VAL A 124 -12.34 5.88 7.13
N HIS A 125 -12.58 7.07 6.55
CA HIS A 125 -13.44 7.22 5.38
C HIS A 125 -12.63 7.13 4.08
N TYR A 126 -13.09 6.31 3.16
CA TYR A 126 -12.45 6.08 1.86
C TYR A 126 -13.25 6.70 0.73
N HIS A 127 -12.57 7.46 -0.14
CA HIS A 127 -13.17 8.14 -1.28
C HIS A 127 -12.55 7.65 -2.59
N ALA A 128 -13.35 6.94 -3.40
CA ALA A 128 -12.93 6.46 -4.71
C ALA A 128 -12.90 7.64 -5.70
N MET A 129 -11.74 7.90 -6.30
CA MET A 129 -11.54 8.94 -7.31
C MET A 129 -11.44 8.32 -8.71
N ALA A 130 -11.87 9.04 -9.73
CA ALA A 130 -11.86 8.54 -11.11
C ALA A 130 -10.44 8.50 -11.69
N THR A 131 -9.61 9.50 -11.35
CA THR A 131 -8.25 9.66 -11.88
C THR A 131 -7.24 9.96 -10.78
N PHE A 132 -5.94 9.80 -11.08
CA PHE A 132 -4.88 10.26 -10.17
C PHE A 132 -4.93 11.77 -9.94
N ALA A 133 -5.25 12.55 -10.97
CA ALA A 133 -5.39 14.01 -10.86
C ALA A 133 -6.48 14.40 -9.86
N ASP A 134 -7.60 13.66 -9.82
CA ASP A 134 -8.67 13.90 -8.85
C ASP A 134 -8.20 13.61 -7.41
N ILE A 135 -7.34 12.60 -7.20
CA ILE A 135 -6.75 12.33 -5.88
C ILE A 135 -5.92 13.52 -5.41
N PHE A 136 -5.01 14.03 -6.28
CA PHE A 136 -4.17 15.18 -5.96
C PHE A 136 -5.03 16.40 -5.66
N THR A 137 -6.00 16.71 -6.52
CA THR A 137 -6.93 17.83 -6.35
C THR A 137 -7.73 17.73 -5.05
N ALA A 138 -8.27 16.56 -4.72
CA ALA A 138 -9.02 16.35 -3.49
C ALA A 138 -8.17 16.62 -2.24
N VAL A 139 -6.89 16.18 -2.24
CA VAL A 139 -5.97 16.46 -1.13
C VAL A 139 -5.62 17.96 -1.11
N GLU A 140 -5.29 18.58 -2.23
CA GLU A 140 -4.96 20.02 -2.32
C GLU A 140 -6.10 20.92 -1.86
N LYS A 141 -7.33 20.59 -2.20
CA LYS A 141 -8.52 21.31 -1.74
C LYS A 141 -8.92 21.00 -0.30
N GLY A 142 -8.37 19.92 0.30
CA GLY A 142 -8.75 19.47 1.64
C GLY A 142 -10.09 18.74 1.67
N GLU A 143 -10.56 18.24 0.53
CA GLU A 143 -11.70 17.33 0.41
C GLU A 143 -11.31 15.91 0.90
N ALA A 144 -10.05 15.54 0.73
CA ALA A 144 -9.40 14.41 1.38
C ALA A 144 -8.22 14.89 2.24
N ASP A 145 -7.93 14.17 3.33
CA ASP A 145 -6.81 14.50 4.19
C ASP A 145 -5.51 13.90 3.62
N TYR A 146 -5.59 12.72 3.01
CA TYR A 146 -4.47 12.02 2.34
C TYR A 146 -4.93 11.34 1.06
N GLY A 147 -3.98 11.09 0.15
CA GLY A 147 -4.17 10.28 -1.06
C GLY A 147 -3.28 9.03 -1.04
N VAL A 148 -3.80 7.91 -1.53
CA VAL A 148 -3.05 6.67 -1.73
C VAL A 148 -2.92 6.42 -3.22
N ILE A 149 -1.68 6.40 -3.73
CA ILE A 149 -1.37 6.27 -5.15
C ILE A 149 -0.34 5.18 -5.40
N PRO A 150 -0.55 4.28 -6.39
CA PRO A 150 0.46 3.34 -6.83
C PRO A 150 1.56 4.09 -7.58
N ILE A 151 2.82 3.74 -7.32
CA ILE A 151 3.99 4.39 -7.95
C ILE A 151 4.75 3.44 -8.85
N GLU A 152 4.81 2.17 -8.46
CA GLU A 152 5.60 1.18 -9.14
C GLU A 152 5.04 -0.22 -8.88
N ASN A 153 5.03 -1.04 -9.92
CA ASN A 153 4.74 -2.46 -9.79
C ASN A 153 5.97 -3.27 -10.22
N SER A 154 6.29 -4.36 -9.50
CA SER A 154 7.49 -5.16 -9.73
C SER A 154 7.52 -5.84 -11.11
N THR A 155 6.38 -6.01 -11.75
CA THR A 155 6.27 -6.63 -13.08
C THR A 155 6.06 -5.64 -14.21
N GLU A 156 5.39 -4.51 -13.96
CA GLU A 156 4.98 -3.51 -14.97
C GLU A 156 5.86 -2.26 -14.96
N GLY A 157 6.64 -2.07 -13.90
CA GLY A 157 7.46 -0.88 -13.71
C GLY A 157 6.69 0.31 -13.15
N SER A 158 7.16 1.51 -13.46
CA SER A 158 6.66 2.77 -12.89
C SER A 158 5.27 3.15 -13.40
N VAL A 159 4.41 3.64 -12.50
CA VAL A 159 3.09 4.21 -12.81
C VAL A 159 3.29 5.66 -13.25
N ARG A 160 3.48 5.82 -14.55
CA ARG A 160 3.93 7.08 -15.18
C ARG A 160 3.00 8.26 -14.91
N ASP A 161 1.70 8.05 -15.04
CA ASP A 161 0.70 9.11 -14.88
C ASP A 161 0.66 9.67 -13.44
N ALA A 162 0.95 8.83 -12.44
CA ALA A 162 1.02 9.26 -11.06
C ALA A 162 2.30 10.09 -10.79
N LEU A 163 3.43 9.71 -11.40
CA LEU A 163 4.69 10.46 -11.26
C LEU A 163 4.60 11.86 -11.89
N ASP A 164 4.00 11.97 -13.08
CA ASP A 164 3.90 13.24 -13.80
C ASP A 164 3.17 14.33 -12.98
N LEU A 165 2.23 13.95 -12.11
CA LEU A 165 1.48 14.90 -11.27
C LEU A 165 2.35 15.59 -10.20
N PHE A 166 3.43 14.96 -9.75
CA PHE A 166 4.36 15.59 -8.80
C PHE A 166 5.14 16.77 -9.39
N VAL A 167 5.18 16.93 -10.71
CA VAL A 167 5.87 18.05 -11.35
C VAL A 167 5.25 19.37 -10.92
N GLU A 168 3.93 19.44 -10.89
CA GLU A 168 3.17 20.68 -10.62
C GLU A 168 2.62 20.75 -9.20
N SER A 169 2.29 19.62 -8.58
CA SER A 169 1.69 19.57 -7.24
C SER A 169 2.71 19.85 -6.13
N ASP A 170 2.32 20.61 -5.12
CA ASP A 170 3.11 20.88 -3.92
C ASP A 170 2.90 19.87 -2.79
N LEU A 171 2.04 18.87 -3.00
CA LEU A 171 1.81 17.79 -2.04
C LEU A 171 3.11 17.03 -1.75
N LYS A 172 3.19 16.49 -0.56
CA LYS A 172 4.35 15.74 -0.08
C LYS A 172 4.04 14.26 0.04
N ILE A 173 5.02 13.45 -0.32
CA ILE A 173 5.03 12.04 0.02
C ILE A 173 5.31 11.94 1.52
N VAL A 174 4.37 11.39 2.28
CA VAL A 174 4.48 11.28 3.75
C VAL A 174 4.73 9.85 4.21
N ALA A 175 4.40 8.86 3.39
CA ALA A 175 4.67 7.45 3.66
C ALA A 175 4.80 6.66 2.37
N GLN A 176 5.48 5.51 2.47
CA GLN A 176 5.49 4.48 1.45
C GLN A 176 5.12 3.13 2.07
N PHE A 177 4.60 2.23 1.26
CA PHE A 177 4.35 0.85 1.65
C PHE A 177 4.20 -0.04 0.42
N TYR A 178 4.34 -1.36 0.64
CA TYR A 178 4.26 -2.36 -0.40
C TYR A 178 3.04 -3.26 -0.19
N VAL A 179 2.39 -3.64 -1.27
CA VAL A 179 1.26 -4.55 -1.26
C VAL A 179 1.51 -5.67 -2.26
N GLU A 180 1.52 -6.90 -1.79
CA GLU A 180 1.49 -8.07 -2.67
C GLU A 180 0.16 -8.13 -3.39
N ILE A 181 0.22 -8.27 -4.71
CA ILE A 181 -0.93 -8.36 -5.58
C ILE A 181 -1.20 -9.83 -5.86
N ALA A 182 -2.23 -10.35 -5.23
CA ALA A 182 -2.72 -11.70 -5.44
C ALA A 182 -4.07 -11.67 -6.15
N TYR A 183 -4.26 -12.56 -7.11
CA TYR A 183 -5.49 -12.69 -7.86
C TYR A 183 -6.20 -14.00 -7.52
N CYS A 184 -7.54 -13.89 -7.49
CA CYS A 184 -8.44 -15.01 -7.31
C CYS A 184 -9.33 -15.16 -8.55
N LEU A 185 -9.74 -16.38 -8.84
CA LEU A 185 -10.86 -16.65 -9.74
C LEU A 185 -12.16 -16.59 -8.92
N ILE A 186 -13.06 -15.72 -9.32
CA ILE A 186 -14.30 -15.38 -8.60
C ILE A 186 -15.48 -15.71 -9.50
N SER A 187 -16.36 -16.62 -9.07
CA SER A 187 -17.53 -17.04 -9.85
C SER A 187 -18.58 -17.72 -8.97
N HIS A 188 -19.85 -17.65 -9.37
CA HIS A 188 -20.90 -18.50 -8.80
C HIS A 188 -20.89 -19.91 -9.41
N GLU A 189 -20.22 -20.09 -10.54
CA GLU A 189 -20.14 -21.37 -11.24
C GLU A 189 -18.90 -22.16 -10.81
N PRO A 190 -18.98 -23.49 -10.82
CA PRO A 190 -17.80 -24.32 -10.67
C PRO A 190 -16.90 -24.20 -11.91
N LEU A 191 -15.62 -24.55 -11.75
CA LEU A 191 -14.57 -24.32 -12.75
C LEU A 191 -14.95 -24.86 -14.15
N GLU A 192 -15.56 -26.04 -14.21
CA GLU A 192 -15.89 -26.76 -15.45
C GLU A 192 -16.99 -26.07 -16.26
N LYS A 193 -17.77 -25.18 -15.63
CA LYS A 193 -18.90 -24.48 -16.30
C LYS A 193 -18.56 -23.07 -16.75
N ILE A 194 -17.34 -22.57 -16.43
CA ILE A 194 -16.93 -21.22 -16.77
C ILE A 194 -16.59 -21.14 -18.26
N GLU A 195 -17.31 -20.30 -18.99
CA GLU A 195 -17.11 -20.06 -20.42
C GLU A 195 -16.45 -18.69 -20.72
N LYS A 196 -16.57 -17.74 -19.79
CA LYS A 196 -15.99 -16.40 -19.92
C LYS A 196 -15.28 -15.98 -18.66
N VAL A 197 -14.12 -15.32 -18.82
CA VAL A 197 -13.35 -14.74 -17.71
C VAL A 197 -13.11 -13.28 -17.98
N TYR A 198 -13.62 -12.43 -17.10
CA TYR A 198 -13.49 -10.98 -17.15
C TYR A 198 -12.35 -10.51 -16.25
N SER A 199 -11.52 -9.60 -16.71
CA SER A 199 -10.66 -8.79 -15.89
C SER A 199 -10.06 -7.65 -16.69
N LYS A 200 -9.26 -6.77 -16.03
CA LYS A 200 -8.38 -5.85 -16.74
C LYS A 200 -7.33 -6.66 -17.49
N ASP A 201 -6.98 -6.23 -18.69
CA ASP A 201 -5.99 -6.91 -19.56
C ASP A 201 -4.69 -7.27 -18.81
N GLN A 202 -4.16 -6.33 -18.04
CA GLN A 202 -3.00 -6.53 -17.19
C GLN A 202 -3.15 -7.73 -16.22
N ALA A 203 -4.29 -7.87 -15.55
CA ALA A 203 -4.53 -8.96 -14.61
C ALA A 203 -4.73 -10.31 -15.34
N LEU A 204 -5.36 -10.31 -16.51
CA LEU A 204 -5.46 -11.49 -17.37
C LEU A 204 -4.07 -11.94 -17.82
N GLY A 205 -3.21 -10.98 -18.21
CA GLY A 205 -1.81 -11.25 -18.58
C GLY A 205 -0.99 -11.88 -17.46
N GLN A 206 -1.18 -11.42 -16.22
CA GLN A 206 -0.49 -11.94 -15.02
C GLN A 206 -1.00 -13.32 -14.54
N CYS A 207 -2.18 -13.75 -15.01
CA CYS A 207 -2.76 -15.07 -14.71
C CYS A 207 -2.81 -15.99 -15.95
N ARG A 208 -2.13 -15.63 -17.03
CA ARG A 208 -2.28 -16.24 -18.35
C ARG A 208 -1.99 -17.73 -18.36
N LEU A 209 -0.89 -18.16 -17.73
CA LEU A 209 -0.49 -19.58 -17.75
C LEU A 209 -1.48 -20.42 -16.93
N TRP A 210 -1.93 -19.91 -15.80
CA TRP A 210 -2.92 -20.58 -14.99
C TRP A 210 -4.25 -20.72 -15.74
N LEU A 211 -4.74 -19.65 -16.37
CA LEU A 211 -5.98 -19.63 -17.14
C LEU A 211 -5.91 -20.59 -18.35
N GLN A 212 -4.81 -20.60 -19.10
CA GLN A 212 -4.61 -21.51 -20.21
C GLN A 212 -4.62 -22.99 -19.79
N ARG A 213 -4.11 -23.30 -18.60
CA ARG A 213 -4.06 -24.68 -18.08
C ARG A 213 -5.41 -25.15 -17.56
N ASN A 214 -6.14 -24.29 -16.84
CA ASN A 214 -7.34 -24.69 -16.10
C ASN A 214 -8.63 -24.33 -16.82
N LEU A 215 -8.62 -23.32 -17.69
CA LEU A 215 -9.78 -22.82 -18.45
C LEU A 215 -9.44 -22.59 -19.93
N PRO A 216 -8.86 -23.60 -20.65
CA PRO A 216 -8.38 -23.41 -22.03
C PRO A 216 -9.50 -23.07 -23.03
N HIS A 217 -10.74 -23.35 -22.69
CA HIS A 217 -11.94 -23.12 -23.50
C HIS A 217 -12.61 -21.76 -23.21
N ALA A 218 -12.24 -21.09 -22.10
CA ALA A 218 -12.91 -19.88 -21.70
C ALA A 218 -12.42 -18.66 -22.52
N GLN A 219 -13.38 -17.83 -22.92
CA GLN A 219 -13.08 -16.55 -23.55
C GLN A 219 -12.59 -15.55 -22.51
N LEU A 220 -11.42 -14.95 -22.74
CA LEU A 220 -10.89 -13.85 -21.90
C LEU A 220 -11.43 -12.53 -22.43
N VAL A 221 -12.04 -11.73 -21.56
CA VAL A 221 -12.70 -10.46 -21.92
C VAL A 221 -12.17 -9.33 -21.06
N ASP A 222 -11.69 -8.27 -21.72
CA ASP A 222 -11.20 -7.08 -21.04
C ASP A 222 -12.32 -6.28 -20.36
N ALA A 223 -12.03 -5.76 -19.17
CA ALA A 223 -12.88 -4.88 -18.39
C ALA A 223 -12.09 -3.67 -17.90
N SER A 224 -12.76 -2.54 -17.70
CA SER A 224 -12.13 -1.28 -17.29
C SER A 224 -11.38 -1.36 -15.95
N SER A 225 -11.73 -2.32 -15.09
CA SER A 225 -11.02 -2.63 -13.84
C SER A 225 -11.33 -4.06 -13.38
N THR A 226 -10.47 -4.61 -12.50
CA THR A 226 -10.69 -5.92 -11.87
C THR A 226 -11.98 -5.93 -11.03
N ALA A 227 -12.31 -4.85 -10.33
CA ALA A 227 -13.56 -4.72 -9.57
C ALA A 227 -14.79 -4.69 -10.50
N ARG A 228 -14.71 -3.99 -11.65
CA ARG A 228 -15.77 -3.98 -12.65
C ARG A 228 -15.99 -5.37 -13.25
N ALA A 229 -14.93 -6.12 -13.47
CA ALA A 229 -15.01 -7.50 -13.93
C ALA A 229 -15.87 -8.38 -13.01
N VAL A 230 -15.71 -8.23 -11.68
CA VAL A 230 -16.53 -8.98 -10.70
C VAL A 230 -18.01 -8.59 -10.80
N GLN A 231 -18.30 -7.29 -10.99
CA GLN A 231 -19.69 -6.83 -11.19
C GLN A 231 -20.32 -7.44 -12.44
N ILE A 232 -19.56 -7.53 -13.54
CA ILE A 232 -20.03 -8.15 -14.80
C ILE A 232 -20.28 -9.64 -14.56
N ALA A 233 -19.30 -10.37 -14.03
CA ALA A 233 -19.39 -11.80 -13.79
C ALA A 233 -20.55 -12.18 -12.84
N ARG A 234 -20.87 -11.30 -11.87
CA ARG A 234 -22.00 -11.49 -10.97
C ARG A 234 -23.36 -11.54 -11.70
N GLY A 235 -23.50 -10.80 -12.78
CA GLY A 235 -24.75 -10.69 -13.55
C GLY A 235 -24.84 -11.60 -14.78
N GLU A 236 -23.76 -12.30 -15.12
CA GLU A 236 -23.67 -13.10 -16.33
C GLU A 236 -23.52 -14.60 -16.01
N PRO A 237 -24.40 -15.50 -16.57
CA PRO A 237 -24.24 -16.93 -16.38
C PRO A 237 -22.92 -17.44 -16.97
N ARG A 238 -22.33 -18.47 -16.37
CA ARG A 238 -21.09 -19.13 -16.80
C ARG A 238 -19.89 -18.17 -16.89
N ALA A 239 -19.95 -17.07 -16.17
CA ALA A 239 -18.89 -16.08 -16.11
C ALA A 239 -18.09 -16.14 -14.81
N ALA A 240 -16.81 -15.83 -14.93
CA ALA A 240 -15.91 -15.60 -13.81
C ALA A 240 -15.20 -14.26 -13.95
N ALA A 241 -14.60 -13.80 -12.86
CA ALA A 241 -13.71 -12.65 -12.87
C ALA A 241 -12.37 -13.01 -12.23
N VAL A 242 -11.30 -12.38 -12.71
CA VAL A 242 -10.00 -12.36 -12.05
C VAL A 242 -9.86 -11.04 -11.31
N ALA A 243 -9.80 -11.09 -9.97
CA ALA A 243 -9.67 -9.93 -9.12
C ALA A 243 -9.04 -10.30 -7.76
N ASN A 244 -8.79 -9.31 -6.90
CA ASN A 244 -8.34 -9.55 -5.53
C ASN A 244 -9.49 -10.08 -4.65
N GLU A 245 -9.14 -10.66 -3.49
CA GLU A 245 -10.12 -11.24 -2.55
C GLU A 245 -11.08 -10.20 -1.95
N LEU A 246 -10.64 -8.94 -1.82
CA LEU A 246 -11.51 -7.84 -1.39
C LEU A 246 -12.69 -7.65 -2.34
N ALA A 247 -12.48 -7.76 -3.65
CA ALA A 247 -13.53 -7.64 -4.64
C ALA A 247 -14.58 -8.77 -4.54
N ALA A 248 -14.15 -10.00 -4.23
CA ALA A 248 -15.05 -11.12 -3.96
C ALA A 248 -15.94 -10.83 -2.74
N THR A 249 -15.33 -10.40 -1.64
CA THR A 249 -16.04 -10.06 -0.39
C THR A 249 -17.01 -8.90 -0.59
N PHE A 250 -16.54 -7.83 -1.23
CA PHE A 250 -17.32 -6.61 -1.46
C PHE A 250 -18.56 -6.87 -2.33
N HIS A 251 -18.42 -7.67 -3.38
CA HIS A 251 -19.51 -8.03 -4.27
C HIS A 251 -20.29 -9.29 -3.84
N LYS A 252 -19.93 -9.88 -2.68
CA LYS A 252 -20.56 -11.10 -2.14
C LYS A 252 -20.54 -12.26 -3.13
N MET A 253 -19.42 -12.46 -3.81
CA MET A 253 -19.19 -13.57 -4.73
C MET A 253 -18.22 -14.60 -4.14
N PRO A 254 -18.43 -15.89 -4.40
CA PRO A 254 -17.51 -16.92 -3.93
C PRO A 254 -16.18 -16.88 -4.70
N VAL A 255 -15.10 -17.14 -3.98
CA VAL A 255 -13.78 -17.39 -4.57
C VAL A 255 -13.72 -18.88 -4.94
N VAL A 256 -13.51 -19.17 -6.21
CA VAL A 256 -13.35 -20.53 -6.75
C VAL A 256 -11.93 -21.02 -6.54
N GLU A 257 -10.94 -20.16 -6.85
CA GLU A 257 -9.52 -20.49 -6.70
C GLU A 257 -8.75 -19.24 -6.25
N LYS A 258 -7.73 -19.43 -5.39
CA LYS A 258 -6.89 -18.35 -4.87
C LYS A 258 -5.49 -18.43 -5.45
N ASN A 259 -4.81 -17.28 -5.51
CA ASN A 259 -3.40 -17.15 -5.91
C ASN A 259 -3.15 -17.72 -7.31
N ILE A 260 -3.98 -17.32 -8.27
CA ILE A 260 -3.90 -17.80 -9.66
C ILE A 260 -2.90 -17.03 -10.52
N GLN A 261 -2.20 -16.02 -9.97
CA GLN A 261 -1.15 -15.29 -10.68
C GLN A 261 0.06 -16.18 -10.98
N ASP A 262 0.65 -15.99 -12.17
CA ASP A 262 1.77 -16.81 -12.66
C ASP A 262 3.07 -16.57 -11.85
N LYS A 263 3.22 -15.37 -11.27
CA LYS A 263 4.34 -14.99 -10.40
C LYS A 263 3.85 -14.64 -9.01
N SER A 264 4.45 -15.23 -7.99
CA SER A 264 4.08 -15.03 -6.58
C SER A 264 4.64 -13.75 -5.96
N ASP A 265 5.63 -13.12 -6.61
CA ASP A 265 6.36 -11.95 -6.12
C ASP A 265 5.86 -10.61 -6.72
N ASN A 266 4.64 -10.60 -7.27
CA ASN A 266 4.04 -9.39 -7.80
C ASN A 266 3.68 -8.42 -6.68
N THR A 267 4.46 -7.36 -6.56
CA THR A 267 4.31 -6.35 -5.51
C THR A 267 4.15 -4.97 -6.11
N THR A 268 3.22 -4.19 -5.57
CA THR A 268 3.04 -2.78 -5.93
C THR A 268 3.46 -1.88 -4.78
N ARG A 269 4.30 -0.91 -5.08
CA ARG A 269 4.70 0.17 -4.18
C ARG A 269 3.70 1.31 -4.28
N PHE A 270 3.23 1.77 -3.11
CA PHE A 270 2.30 2.87 -2.96
C PHE A 270 2.93 4.01 -2.19
N PHE A 271 2.56 5.24 -2.56
CA PHE A 271 2.81 6.42 -1.76
C PHE A 271 1.52 6.90 -1.08
N VAL A 272 1.69 7.46 0.12
CA VAL A 272 0.70 8.31 0.77
C VAL A 272 1.11 9.75 0.53
N ILE A 273 0.22 10.56 -0.04
CA ILE A 273 0.45 11.98 -0.27
C ILE A 273 -0.41 12.82 0.67
N GLY A 274 0.14 13.95 1.12
CA GLY A 274 -0.52 14.88 2.03
C GLY A 274 0.01 16.30 1.85
N LYS A 275 -0.60 17.27 2.52
CA LYS A 275 -0.20 18.70 2.43
C LYS A 275 1.08 19.02 3.19
N LYS A 276 1.29 18.37 4.33
CA LYS A 276 2.46 18.58 5.18
C LYS A 276 3.40 17.40 5.06
N ALA A 277 4.69 17.66 5.16
CA ALA A 277 5.71 16.63 5.17
C ALA A 277 5.71 15.88 6.51
N ALA A 278 6.11 14.60 6.47
CA ALA A 278 6.38 13.82 7.68
C ALA A 278 7.70 14.28 8.34
N GLY A 279 7.78 14.07 9.64
CA GLY A 279 9.00 14.29 10.40
C GLY A 279 10.01 13.15 10.26
N PRO A 280 11.28 13.36 10.71
CA PRO A 280 12.31 12.35 10.62
C PRO A 280 12.05 11.18 11.58
N VAL A 281 12.21 9.96 11.10
CA VAL A 281 12.27 8.74 11.93
C VAL A 281 13.61 8.67 12.64
N GLY A 282 14.66 9.11 11.95
CA GLY A 282 16.05 9.09 12.43
C GLY A 282 16.70 7.71 12.37
N GLY A 283 17.99 7.67 12.70
CA GLY A 283 18.76 6.42 12.70
C GLY A 283 18.98 5.83 11.32
N GLY A 284 19.02 6.65 10.26
CA GLY A 284 19.23 6.19 8.88
C GLY A 284 18.05 5.44 8.26
N ARG A 285 16.86 5.59 8.83
CA ARG A 285 15.65 4.88 8.41
C ARG A 285 14.67 5.74 7.62
N ASP A 286 15.14 6.86 7.13
CA ASP A 286 14.38 7.75 6.28
C ASP A 286 14.75 7.55 4.82
N MET A 287 13.77 7.76 3.96
CA MET A 287 13.92 7.88 2.51
C MET A 287 13.45 9.26 2.08
N SER A 288 14.04 9.81 1.07
CA SER A 288 13.61 11.06 0.44
C SER A 288 13.45 10.89 -1.05
N SER A 289 12.38 11.47 -1.60
CA SER A 289 12.17 11.54 -3.05
C SER A 289 12.37 12.97 -3.55
N PHE A 290 13.05 13.09 -4.69
CA PHE A 290 13.28 14.36 -5.38
C PHE A 290 12.92 14.26 -6.85
N LEU A 291 12.51 15.41 -7.40
CA LEU A 291 12.35 15.65 -8.82
C LEU A 291 13.45 16.62 -9.25
N ILE A 292 14.25 16.24 -10.23
CA ILE A 292 15.40 17.01 -10.69
C ILE A 292 15.30 17.19 -12.21
N SER A 293 15.64 18.40 -12.72
CA SER A 293 15.87 18.65 -14.14
C SER A 293 17.32 19.13 -14.34
N LEU A 294 17.95 18.66 -15.40
CA LEU A 294 19.35 19.03 -15.72
C LEU A 294 19.47 20.35 -16.48
N GLY A 295 18.39 20.82 -17.14
CA GLY A 295 18.48 21.99 -18.01
C GLY A 295 19.18 21.71 -19.36
N ASP A 296 18.97 22.63 -20.33
CA ASP A 296 19.40 22.44 -21.72
C ASP A 296 20.93 22.33 -21.88
N GLU A 297 21.68 23.22 -21.25
CA GLU A 297 23.14 23.22 -21.34
C GLU A 297 23.76 21.97 -20.73
N ALA A 298 23.26 21.56 -19.56
CA ALA A 298 23.75 20.37 -18.89
C ALA A 298 23.36 19.08 -19.67
N ALA A 299 22.16 19.01 -20.21
CA ALA A 299 21.69 17.85 -20.97
C ALA A 299 22.51 17.62 -22.27
N ALA A 300 23.04 18.67 -22.83
CA ALA A 300 23.88 18.60 -24.05
C ALA A 300 25.32 18.05 -23.81
N HIS A 301 25.77 17.96 -22.53
CA HIS A 301 27.12 17.56 -22.21
C HIS A 301 27.19 16.09 -21.76
N SER A 302 28.18 15.36 -22.22
CA SER A 302 28.47 14.01 -21.76
C SER A 302 28.77 14.01 -20.25
N GLY A 303 28.24 13.02 -19.52
CA GLY A 303 28.45 12.89 -18.08
C GLY A 303 27.52 13.72 -17.18
N SER A 304 26.52 14.42 -17.72
CA SER A 304 25.61 15.26 -16.93
C SER A 304 24.84 14.49 -15.85
N LEU A 305 24.38 13.30 -16.16
CA LEU A 305 23.74 12.42 -15.19
C LEU A 305 24.73 12.02 -14.07
N LEU A 306 25.97 11.72 -14.40
CA LEU A 306 27.01 11.41 -13.42
C LEU A 306 27.23 12.61 -12.48
N ARG A 307 27.36 13.83 -13.03
CA ARG A 307 27.50 15.06 -12.24
C ARG A 307 26.31 15.31 -11.32
N MET A 308 25.09 14.94 -11.74
CA MET A 308 23.90 15.03 -10.91
C MET A 308 23.96 14.04 -9.73
N LEU A 309 24.51 12.86 -9.91
CA LEU A 309 24.56 11.84 -8.85
C LEU A 309 25.79 11.98 -7.94
N GLU A 310 26.85 12.64 -8.40
CA GLU A 310 28.11 12.77 -7.69
C GLU A 310 28.00 13.43 -6.29
N PRO A 311 27.20 14.51 -6.07
CA PRO A 311 27.03 15.12 -4.75
C PRO A 311 26.44 14.17 -3.71
N LEU A 312 25.57 13.25 -4.14
CA LEU A 312 24.98 12.22 -3.28
C LEU A 312 26.02 11.14 -2.94
N ALA A 313 26.72 10.63 -3.97
CA ALA A 313 27.73 9.60 -3.81
C ALA A 313 28.90 10.04 -2.91
N LYS A 314 29.41 11.27 -3.06
CA LYS A 314 30.48 11.85 -2.21
C LYS A 314 30.12 11.89 -0.71
N ARG A 315 28.81 11.92 -0.40
CA ARG A 315 28.32 11.97 0.99
C ARG A 315 27.78 10.64 1.50
N GLY A 316 27.99 9.56 0.74
CA GLY A 316 27.51 8.21 1.10
C GLY A 316 25.98 8.07 1.11
N ILE A 317 25.26 8.97 0.43
CA ILE A 317 23.81 8.91 0.29
C ILE A 317 23.49 7.90 -0.83
N ASN A 318 22.83 6.79 -0.46
CA ASN A 318 22.49 5.76 -1.42
C ASN A 318 21.29 6.14 -2.28
N LEU A 319 21.42 5.93 -3.60
CA LEU A 319 20.33 6.08 -4.57
C LEU A 319 19.66 4.71 -4.75
N SER A 320 18.40 4.60 -4.37
CA SER A 320 17.63 3.35 -4.47
C SER A 320 16.76 3.28 -5.73
N LYS A 321 16.41 4.42 -6.31
CA LYS A 321 15.61 4.51 -7.55
C LYS A 321 16.02 5.73 -8.37
N ILE A 322 16.00 5.56 -9.68
CA ILE A 322 16.03 6.64 -10.65
C ILE A 322 15.09 6.33 -11.80
N GLU A 323 14.23 7.28 -12.12
CA GLU A 323 13.27 7.19 -13.24
C GLU A 323 13.36 8.46 -14.07
N SER A 324 13.65 8.35 -15.35
CA SER A 324 13.66 9.48 -16.27
C SER A 324 12.31 9.63 -16.96
N ARG A 325 11.79 10.87 -16.98
CA ARG A 325 10.51 11.21 -17.61
C ARG A 325 10.67 12.40 -18.54
N PRO A 326 10.17 12.35 -19.80
CA PRO A 326 10.13 13.53 -20.67
C PRO A 326 9.37 14.67 -19.97
N SER A 327 9.92 15.89 -20.01
CA SER A 327 9.29 17.06 -19.38
C SER A 327 8.00 17.48 -20.07
N LYS A 328 7.81 17.09 -21.33
CA LYS A 328 6.74 17.51 -22.23
C LYS A 328 6.72 19.05 -22.50
N LYS A 329 7.66 19.79 -21.93
CA LYS A 329 7.82 21.24 -22.17
C LYS A 329 8.65 21.52 -23.41
N ARG A 330 9.67 20.70 -23.64
CA ARG A 330 10.56 20.77 -24.81
C ARG A 330 10.94 19.36 -25.26
N PRO A 331 11.25 19.14 -26.54
CA PRO A 331 11.84 17.90 -27.02
C PRO A 331 13.17 17.60 -26.29
N TRP A 332 13.37 16.34 -25.88
CA TRP A 332 14.60 15.85 -25.25
C TRP A 332 14.94 16.43 -23.88
N ASP A 333 14.03 17.19 -23.25
CA ASP A 333 14.13 17.62 -21.86
C ASP A 333 13.50 16.59 -20.93
N TYR A 334 14.22 16.26 -19.84
CA TYR A 334 13.84 15.18 -18.92
C TYR A 334 13.80 15.64 -17.47
N TYR A 335 12.81 15.15 -16.76
CA TYR A 335 12.80 15.09 -15.32
C TYR A 335 13.34 13.76 -14.82
N PHE A 336 14.08 13.79 -13.73
CA PHE A 336 14.58 12.63 -13.03
C PHE A 336 13.90 12.56 -11.66
N PHE A 337 13.11 11.50 -11.46
CA PHE A 337 12.61 11.15 -10.14
C PHE A 337 13.64 10.25 -9.48
N ILE A 338 14.12 10.63 -8.30
CA ILE A 338 15.09 9.85 -7.55
C ILE A 338 14.60 9.60 -6.14
N ASP A 339 14.88 8.39 -5.63
CA ASP A 339 14.71 8.04 -4.23
C ASP A 339 16.07 7.78 -3.61
N VAL A 340 16.34 8.42 -2.49
CA VAL A 340 17.61 8.35 -1.78
C VAL A 340 17.40 8.04 -0.30
N THR A 341 18.40 7.42 0.33
CA THR A 341 18.39 7.20 1.78
C THR A 341 18.66 8.49 2.55
N GLY A 342 17.98 8.67 3.66
CA GLY A 342 18.11 9.82 4.56
C GLY A 342 16.94 10.80 4.47
N HIS A 343 16.81 11.65 5.51
CA HIS A 343 15.79 12.69 5.58
C HIS A 343 16.30 13.98 4.93
N ASN A 344 15.41 14.77 4.33
CA ASN A 344 15.78 16.07 3.72
C ASN A 344 16.46 17.02 4.70
N ASP A 345 16.16 16.92 5.99
CA ASP A 345 16.73 17.77 7.04
C ASP A 345 18.08 17.29 7.58
N ASP A 346 18.58 16.15 7.12
CA ASP A 346 19.91 15.67 7.47
C ASP A 346 20.97 16.62 6.91
N ALA A 347 22.03 16.90 7.67
CA ALA A 347 23.07 17.83 7.28
C ALA A 347 23.71 17.47 5.93
N LEU A 348 24.07 16.18 5.74
CA LEU A 348 24.69 15.70 4.50
C LEU A 348 23.72 15.81 3.32
N MET A 349 22.41 15.57 3.52
CA MET A 349 21.39 15.73 2.50
C MET A 349 21.27 17.19 2.07
N ARG A 350 21.18 18.13 3.03
CA ARG A 350 21.11 19.56 2.73
C ARG A 350 22.31 20.05 1.94
N GLU A 351 23.51 19.58 2.28
CA GLU A 351 24.73 19.91 1.53
C GLU A 351 24.67 19.36 0.10
N ALA A 352 24.28 18.09 -0.07
CA ALA A 352 24.14 17.49 -1.40
C ALA A 352 23.13 18.24 -2.28
N ILE A 353 21.97 18.57 -1.72
CA ILE A 353 20.92 19.33 -2.42
C ILE A 353 21.37 20.76 -2.73
N SER A 354 22.13 21.41 -1.84
CA SER A 354 22.71 22.74 -2.10
C SER A 354 23.71 22.70 -3.27
N GLU A 355 24.52 21.65 -3.36
CA GLU A 355 25.44 21.44 -4.49
C GLU A 355 24.69 21.16 -5.79
N LEU A 356 23.67 20.32 -5.78
CA LEU A 356 22.79 20.04 -6.93
C LEU A 356 22.15 21.31 -7.49
N LYS A 357 21.64 22.19 -6.65
CA LYS A 357 20.99 23.44 -7.06
C LYS A 357 21.91 24.42 -7.78
N LYS A 358 23.24 24.23 -7.76
CA LYS A 358 24.19 25.09 -8.47
C LYS A 358 24.20 24.84 -9.99
N PHE A 359 23.79 23.66 -10.43
CA PHE A 359 23.80 23.27 -11.84
C PHE A 359 22.52 22.62 -12.35
N CYS A 360 21.59 22.25 -11.45
CA CYS A 360 20.25 21.76 -11.79
C CYS A 360 19.24 22.90 -11.64
N PRO A 361 18.56 23.34 -12.72
CA PRO A 361 17.60 24.44 -12.67
C PRO A 361 16.34 24.08 -11.83
N LEU A 362 16.07 22.80 -11.64
CA LEU A 362 15.01 22.32 -10.77
C LEU A 362 15.53 21.20 -9.87
N VAL A 363 15.40 21.41 -8.57
CA VAL A 363 15.56 20.38 -7.53
C VAL A 363 14.38 20.54 -6.58
N LYS A 364 13.34 19.76 -6.81
CA LYS A 364 12.10 19.79 -6.03
C LYS A 364 12.07 18.61 -5.07
N TRP A 365 11.99 18.90 -3.79
CA TRP A 365 11.78 17.90 -2.76
C TRP A 365 10.30 17.46 -2.74
N LEU A 366 10.05 16.17 -2.96
CA LEU A 366 8.72 15.59 -3.01
C LEU A 366 8.24 15.08 -1.64
N GLY A 367 9.17 14.78 -0.73
CA GLY A 367 8.87 14.32 0.63
C GLY A 367 9.97 13.44 1.20
N SER A 368 9.98 13.34 2.53
CA SER A 368 10.76 12.34 3.27
C SER A 368 9.79 11.50 4.08
N TYR A 369 10.09 10.21 4.22
CA TYR A 369 9.16 9.25 4.79
C TYR A 369 9.92 8.02 5.33
N PRO A 370 9.31 7.23 6.25
CA PRO A 370 9.94 6.02 6.77
C PRO A 370 10.35 5.05 5.66
N ALA A 371 11.58 4.54 5.72
CA ALA A 371 11.99 3.41 4.90
C ALA A 371 11.20 2.15 5.34
N VAL A 372 10.71 1.38 4.39
CA VAL A 372 10.11 0.08 4.68
C VAL A 372 11.25 -0.92 4.81
N GLY A 373 11.39 -1.51 6.01
CA GLY A 373 12.38 -2.53 6.31
C GLY A 373 11.95 -3.92 5.87
#